data_c0fc0b8f28dcf1eb069b669b631121f4
#
_entry.id   c0fc0b8f28dcf1eb069b669b631121f4
#
_cell.length_a   1.000
_cell.length_b   1.000
_cell.length_c   1.000
_cell.angle_alpha   90.00
_cell.angle_beta   90.00
_cell.angle_gamma   90.00
#
_symmetry.space_group_name_H-M   'P 1'
#
loop_
_entity.id
_entity.type
_entity.pdbx_description
1 polymer ?
#
loop_
_entity_poly.entity_id
_entity_poly.type
_entity_poly.pdbx_seq_one_letter_code
_entity_poly.pdbx_strand_id
1 'polypeptide(L)'
;MGKVEKITIKLAMLFIGLSLLFPARGLAAEKNEINEITEKKQIIFLLDASKSMQGDGQWIEAADSACMIASALPEEYEVALLVYNTEIVYEEDFGNINQKTRHALETVELQGYTTPAVALETAADMFDSAAADKRVVFISDGEISLRDQSETETAIRQFENMVDQIAEQGIKIDMFAIPNDKTENEVSYGTKVTSGEQYTVGENQTIAEITAKYLFQT
;
A
#
# COMPACT_ATOMS: atom_id res chain seq x y z
N MET A 1 65.41 7.44 18.80
CA MET A 1 64.33 8.19 18.13
C MET A 1 64.71 8.39 16.67
N GLY A 2 64.00 7.69 15.79
CA GLY A 2 64.34 7.61 14.38
C GLY A 2 63.97 8.90 13.61
N LYS A 3 64.62 9.10 12.48
CA LYS A 3 64.47 10.27 11.60
C LYS A 3 63.03 10.56 11.18
N VAL A 4 62.16 9.53 11.23
CA VAL A 4 60.73 9.59 10.88
C VAL A 4 59.90 10.32 11.94
N GLU A 5 60.17 10.11 13.25
CA GLU A 5 59.46 10.79 14.35
C GLU A 5 59.69 12.32 14.33
N LYS A 6 60.92 12.74 13.97
CA LYS A 6 61.23 14.17 13.88
C LYS A 6 60.51 14.88 12.72
N ILE A 7 60.23 14.17 11.62
CA ILE A 7 59.49 14.70 10.48
C ILE A 7 58.00 14.85 10.84
N THR A 8 57.43 13.87 11.54
CA THR A 8 56.02 13.89 11.95
C THR A 8 55.75 15.03 12.94
N ILE A 9 56.64 15.27 13.90
CA ILE A 9 56.52 16.38 14.87
C ILE A 9 56.64 17.74 14.20
N LYS A 10 57.52 17.91 13.21
CA LYS A 10 57.62 19.15 12.46
C LYS A 10 56.40 19.43 11.56
N LEU A 11 55.79 18.39 10.99
CA LEU A 11 54.59 18.56 10.19
C LEU A 11 53.37 18.90 11.07
N ALA A 12 53.25 18.29 12.28
CA ALA A 12 52.21 18.63 13.22
C ALA A 12 52.32 20.07 13.75
N MET A 13 53.51 20.58 14.02
CA MET A 13 53.71 21.97 14.43
C MET A 13 53.44 22.97 13.30
N LEU A 14 53.63 22.59 12.03
CA LEU A 14 53.31 23.46 10.90
C LEU A 14 51.81 23.64 10.73
N PHE A 15 51.04 22.59 11.01
CA PHE A 15 49.56 22.65 10.96
C PHE A 15 48.94 23.46 12.10
N ILE A 16 49.53 23.43 13.31
CA ILE A 16 49.08 24.22 14.45
C ILE A 16 49.39 25.71 14.27
N GLY A 17 50.52 26.07 13.64
CA GLY A 17 50.89 27.46 13.35
C GLY A 17 50.04 28.12 12.27
N LEU A 18 49.47 27.33 11.34
CA LEU A 18 48.68 27.89 10.25
C LEU A 18 47.21 28.16 10.65
N SER A 19 46.71 27.48 11.69
CA SER A 19 45.32 27.66 12.19
C SER A 19 45.12 28.93 13.02
N LEU A 20 46.20 29.58 13.45
CA LEU A 20 46.13 30.83 14.24
C LEU A 20 46.15 32.11 13.37
N LEU A 21 46.34 31.99 12.06
CA LEU A 21 46.40 33.13 11.14
C LEU A 21 45.11 33.43 10.38
N PHE A 22 44.11 32.56 10.51
CA PHE A 22 42.77 32.85 9.99
C PHE A 22 41.86 33.28 11.12
N PRO A 23 41.33 34.53 11.12
CA PRO A 23 40.25 34.85 12.04
C PRO A 23 39.09 33.88 11.77
N ALA A 24 38.59 33.26 12.82
CA ALA A 24 37.38 32.46 12.80
C ALA A 24 36.22 33.34 12.33
N ARG A 25 36.11 33.57 11.03
CA ARG A 25 34.85 33.93 10.43
C ARG A 25 33.97 32.72 10.68
N GLY A 26 32.94 32.92 11.51
CA GLY A 26 31.93 31.92 11.77
C GLY A 26 31.45 31.32 10.44
N LEU A 27 31.94 30.13 10.15
CA LEU A 27 31.20 29.20 9.32
C LEU A 27 29.93 28.94 10.12
N ALA A 28 28.90 29.80 9.92
CA ALA A 28 27.55 29.33 10.06
C ALA A 28 27.53 28.09 9.19
N ALA A 29 27.48 26.92 9.82
CA ALA A 29 27.09 25.71 9.14
C ALA A 29 25.69 26.06 8.59
N GLU A 30 25.66 26.43 7.30
CA GLU A 30 24.42 26.30 6.54
C GLU A 30 24.06 24.84 6.72
N LYS A 31 23.13 24.62 7.62
CA LYS A 31 22.40 23.38 7.71
C LYS A 31 21.67 23.31 6.36
N ASN A 32 22.36 22.75 5.35
CA ASN A 32 21.67 22.26 4.19
C ASN A 32 20.67 21.26 4.78
N GLU A 33 19.48 21.74 5.05
CA GLU A 33 18.30 20.89 5.05
C GLU A 33 18.26 20.36 3.62
N ILE A 34 18.91 19.23 3.42
CA ILE A 34 18.54 18.33 2.34
C ILE A 34 17.10 18.00 2.71
N ASN A 35 16.16 18.74 2.12
CA ASN A 35 14.82 18.24 2.00
C ASN A 35 14.99 16.93 1.23
N GLU A 36 15.12 15.82 1.94
CA GLU A 36 14.81 14.53 1.37
C GLU A 36 13.38 14.70 0.83
N ILE A 37 13.29 14.85 -0.48
CA ILE A 37 12.01 14.74 -1.16
C ILE A 37 11.65 13.28 -0.93
N THR A 38 10.90 13.03 0.13
CA THR A 38 10.37 11.70 0.40
C THR A 38 9.41 11.42 -0.73
N GLU A 39 9.79 10.51 -1.61
CA GLU A 39 8.95 10.12 -2.73
C GLU A 39 7.66 9.54 -2.17
N LYS A 40 6.57 10.19 -2.51
CA LYS A 40 5.23 9.85 -2.04
C LYS A 40 4.82 8.49 -2.58
N LYS A 41 4.39 7.60 -1.69
CA LYS A 41 3.85 6.29 -2.03
C LYS A 41 2.37 6.24 -1.67
N GLN A 42 1.56 5.64 -2.52
CA GLN A 42 0.11 5.62 -2.34
C GLN A 42 -0.43 4.20 -2.38
N ILE A 43 -1.23 3.86 -1.40
CA ILE A 43 -1.93 2.58 -1.28
C ILE A 43 -3.43 2.82 -1.14
N ILE A 44 -4.21 2.12 -1.94
CA ILE A 44 -5.67 2.13 -1.84
C ILE A 44 -6.15 0.73 -1.50
N PHE A 45 -6.81 0.58 -0.35
CA PHE A 45 -7.49 -0.66 0.01
C PHE A 45 -8.86 -0.72 -0.65
N LEU A 46 -9.15 -1.83 -1.30
CA LEU A 46 -10.45 -2.17 -1.87
C LEU A 46 -11.07 -3.30 -1.06
N LEU A 47 -12.08 -2.98 -0.25
CA LEU A 47 -12.78 -3.92 0.59
C LEU A 47 -14.07 -4.37 -0.07
N ASP A 48 -14.22 -5.66 -0.28
CA ASP A 48 -15.43 -6.27 -0.81
C ASP A 48 -16.53 -6.34 0.25
N ALA A 49 -17.63 -5.65 0.01
CA ALA A 49 -18.83 -5.65 0.85
C ALA A 49 -20.01 -6.43 0.22
N SER A 50 -19.69 -7.37 -0.64
CA SER A 50 -20.69 -8.26 -1.22
C SER A 50 -21.28 -9.23 -0.18
N LYS A 51 -22.36 -9.88 -0.55
CA LYS A 51 -23.07 -10.79 0.34
C LYS A 51 -22.22 -12.01 0.75
N SER A 52 -21.29 -12.48 -0.08
CA SER A 52 -20.40 -13.60 0.23
C SER A 52 -19.53 -13.31 1.45
N MET A 53 -19.18 -12.05 1.71
CA MET A 53 -18.38 -11.61 2.85
C MET A 53 -19.13 -11.64 4.20
N GLN A 54 -20.39 -12.08 4.24
CA GLN A 54 -21.16 -12.21 5.48
C GLN A 54 -20.77 -13.43 6.33
N GLY A 55 -20.02 -14.39 5.76
CA GLY A 55 -19.65 -15.64 6.41
C GLY A 55 -18.58 -15.45 7.49
N ASP A 56 -18.71 -16.20 8.59
CA ASP A 56 -17.67 -16.48 9.62
C ASP A 56 -16.76 -15.30 10.06
N GLY A 57 -17.27 -14.07 10.01
CA GLY A 57 -16.50 -12.88 10.41
C GLY A 57 -15.58 -12.32 9.32
N GLN A 58 -15.64 -12.80 8.10
CA GLN A 58 -14.76 -12.39 6.97
C GLN A 58 -14.69 -10.88 6.78
N TRP A 59 -15.84 -10.20 6.86
CA TRP A 59 -15.89 -8.74 6.77
C TRP A 59 -15.09 -8.04 7.89
N ILE A 60 -15.26 -8.53 9.12
CA ILE A 60 -14.53 -7.96 10.27
C ILE A 60 -13.03 -8.16 10.08
N GLU A 61 -12.62 -9.33 9.62
CA GLU A 61 -11.21 -9.64 9.34
C GLU A 61 -10.66 -8.76 8.22
N ALA A 62 -11.42 -8.52 7.16
CA ALA A 62 -11.05 -7.63 6.06
C ALA A 62 -10.85 -6.19 6.55
N ALA A 63 -11.82 -5.65 7.29
CA ALA A 63 -11.78 -4.30 7.83
C ALA A 63 -10.61 -4.10 8.82
N ASP A 64 -10.41 -5.08 9.72
CA ASP A 64 -9.30 -5.07 10.68
C ASP A 64 -7.94 -5.15 9.99
N SER A 65 -7.81 -5.97 8.94
CA SER A 65 -6.57 -6.07 8.15
C SER A 65 -6.20 -4.74 7.51
N ALA A 66 -7.15 -4.10 6.83
CA ALA A 66 -6.92 -2.80 6.21
C ALA A 66 -6.48 -1.74 7.23
N CYS A 67 -7.19 -1.65 8.36
CA CYS A 67 -6.87 -0.70 9.43
C CYS A 67 -5.50 -0.99 10.09
N MET A 68 -5.15 -2.25 10.28
CA MET A 68 -3.86 -2.65 10.85
C MET A 68 -2.71 -2.30 9.92
N ILE A 69 -2.82 -2.64 8.63
CA ILE A 69 -1.78 -2.34 7.65
C ILE A 69 -1.62 -0.83 7.53
N ALA A 70 -2.71 -0.08 7.35
CA ALA A 70 -2.67 1.37 7.24
C ALA A 70 -2.00 2.05 8.47
N SER A 71 -2.22 1.50 9.67
CA SER A 71 -1.64 2.03 10.91
C SER A 71 -0.16 1.71 11.10
N ALA A 72 0.35 0.69 10.40
CA ALA A 72 1.72 0.19 10.54
C ALA A 72 2.64 0.66 9.40
N LEU A 73 2.08 1.21 8.32
CA LEU A 73 2.86 1.76 7.20
C LEU A 73 3.68 2.98 7.64
N PRO A 74 4.90 3.15 7.11
CA PRO A 74 5.71 4.35 7.31
C PRO A 74 5.02 5.64 6.82
N GLU A 75 5.48 6.80 7.33
CA GLU A 75 4.86 8.11 7.06
C GLU A 75 4.90 8.54 5.58
N GLU A 76 5.80 7.97 4.77
CA GLU A 76 5.85 8.21 3.33
C GLU A 76 4.68 7.60 2.56
N TYR A 77 3.89 6.72 3.19
CA TYR A 77 2.70 6.14 2.59
C TYR A 77 1.45 6.96 2.90
N GLU A 78 0.73 7.33 1.85
CA GLU A 78 -0.63 7.83 1.96
C GLU A 78 -1.60 6.69 1.65
N VAL A 79 -2.60 6.56 2.48
CA VAL A 79 -3.56 5.46 2.41
C VAL A 79 -4.95 5.99 2.17
N ALA A 80 -5.65 5.42 1.20
CA ALA A 80 -7.07 5.60 0.95
C ALA A 80 -7.81 4.27 1.08
N LEU A 81 -9.13 4.30 1.19
CA LEU A 81 -9.94 3.12 1.35
C LEU A 81 -11.25 3.26 0.58
N LEU A 82 -11.57 2.26 -0.23
CA LEU A 82 -12.84 2.12 -0.92
C LEU A 82 -13.52 0.83 -0.48
N VAL A 83 -14.79 0.91 -0.20
CA VAL A 83 -15.65 -0.26 0.03
C VAL A 83 -16.59 -0.40 -1.14
N TYR A 84 -16.69 -1.57 -1.70
CA TYR A 84 -17.49 -1.80 -2.90
C TYR A 84 -18.31 -3.09 -2.83
N ASN A 85 -19.35 -3.13 -3.62
CA ASN A 85 -20.08 -4.32 -4.04
C ASN A 85 -20.36 -4.23 -5.55
N THR A 86 -21.56 -3.85 -5.99
CA THR A 86 -21.86 -3.45 -7.37
C THR A 86 -21.60 -1.95 -7.63
N GLU A 87 -21.32 -1.21 -6.58
CA GLU A 87 -21.02 0.22 -6.58
C GLU A 87 -20.07 0.55 -5.43
N ILE A 88 -19.55 1.78 -5.36
CA ILE A 88 -18.81 2.25 -4.21
C ILE A 88 -19.81 2.61 -3.11
N VAL A 89 -19.72 1.92 -1.97
CA VAL A 89 -20.61 2.11 -0.81
C VAL A 89 -20.00 2.94 0.30
N TYR A 90 -18.67 3.05 0.31
CA TYR A 90 -17.92 3.93 1.23
C TYR A 90 -16.59 4.32 0.59
N GLU A 91 -16.17 5.55 0.80
CA GLU A 91 -14.91 6.11 0.33
C GLU A 91 -14.25 6.93 1.44
N GLU A 92 -12.98 6.67 1.70
CA GLU A 92 -12.09 7.48 2.53
C GLU A 92 -10.91 7.90 1.67
N ASP A 93 -10.75 9.20 1.47
CA ASP A 93 -9.68 9.79 0.66
C ASP A 93 -8.31 9.60 1.33
N PHE A 94 -7.23 9.88 0.59
CA PHE A 94 -5.87 9.76 1.12
C PHE A 94 -5.68 10.53 2.42
N GLY A 95 -5.26 9.82 3.46
CA GLY A 95 -5.10 10.40 4.78
C GLY A 95 -4.83 9.37 5.87
N ASN A 96 -5.20 9.70 7.09
CA ASN A 96 -5.07 8.80 8.22
C ASN A 96 -6.31 7.91 8.37
N ILE A 97 -6.18 6.65 8.07
CA ILE A 97 -7.14 5.63 8.45
C ILE A 97 -7.12 5.51 9.98
N ASN A 98 -8.24 5.82 10.62
CA ASN A 98 -8.33 5.98 12.07
C ASN A 98 -9.58 5.31 12.66
N GLN A 99 -9.83 5.53 13.95
CA GLN A 99 -11.01 4.96 14.61
C GLN A 99 -12.36 5.35 14.02
N LYS A 100 -12.47 6.54 13.38
CA LYS A 100 -13.71 6.93 12.71
C LYS A 100 -13.95 6.08 11.47
N THR A 101 -12.89 5.85 10.68
CA THR A 101 -12.91 4.96 9.52
C THR A 101 -13.34 3.56 9.97
N ARG A 102 -12.69 3.01 11.02
CA ARG A 102 -13.07 1.70 11.57
C ARG A 102 -14.53 1.63 11.98
N HIS A 103 -15.03 2.65 12.70
CA HIS A 103 -16.43 2.70 13.10
C HIS A 103 -17.37 2.80 11.89
N ALA A 104 -17.00 3.53 10.83
CA ALA A 104 -17.77 3.57 9.60
C ALA A 104 -17.84 2.18 8.94
N LEU A 105 -16.74 1.44 8.90
CA LEU A 105 -16.69 0.07 8.37
C LEU A 105 -17.59 -0.89 9.15
N GLU A 106 -17.72 -0.75 10.47
CA GLU A 106 -18.63 -1.55 11.30
C GLU A 106 -20.11 -1.35 10.91
N THR A 107 -20.44 -0.24 10.28
CA THR A 107 -21.82 0.11 9.88
C THR A 107 -22.12 -0.21 8.41
N VAL A 108 -21.16 -0.70 7.65
CA VAL A 108 -21.36 -1.09 6.25
C VAL A 108 -22.31 -2.26 6.16
N GLU A 109 -23.31 -2.14 5.32
CA GLU A 109 -24.28 -3.21 5.04
C GLU A 109 -23.72 -4.12 3.92
N LEU A 110 -23.51 -5.40 4.27
CA LEU A 110 -23.03 -6.39 3.31
C LEU A 110 -24.19 -6.88 2.46
N GLN A 111 -24.16 -6.55 1.17
CA GLN A 111 -25.26 -6.86 0.26
C GLN A 111 -24.81 -6.89 -1.21
N GLY A 112 -25.68 -7.42 -2.06
CA GLY A 112 -25.49 -7.38 -3.50
C GLY A 112 -24.50 -8.40 -4.01
N TYR A 113 -24.01 -8.12 -5.20
CA TYR A 113 -23.05 -8.88 -5.98
C TYR A 113 -21.70 -8.20 -5.96
N THR A 114 -20.72 -8.75 -6.69
CA THR A 114 -19.34 -8.26 -6.71
C THR A 114 -18.95 -7.82 -8.11
N THR A 115 -18.60 -6.52 -8.25
CA THR A 115 -18.04 -5.94 -9.49
C THR A 115 -16.79 -5.11 -9.19
N PRO A 116 -15.62 -5.74 -9.02
CA PRO A 116 -14.39 -5.04 -8.63
C PRO A 116 -13.87 -4.05 -9.69
N ALA A 117 -14.31 -4.14 -10.94
CA ALA A 117 -13.94 -3.20 -11.99
C ALA A 117 -14.27 -1.75 -11.64
N VAL A 118 -15.45 -1.50 -11.04
CA VAL A 118 -15.88 -0.15 -10.61
C VAL A 118 -14.94 0.39 -9.53
N ALA A 119 -14.56 -0.46 -8.58
CA ALA A 119 -13.64 -0.07 -7.52
C ALA A 119 -12.23 0.21 -8.05
N LEU A 120 -11.76 -0.57 -9.03
CA LEU A 120 -10.48 -0.33 -9.69
C LEU A 120 -10.45 0.97 -10.50
N GLU A 121 -11.52 1.26 -11.23
CA GLU A 121 -11.65 2.52 -11.99
C GLU A 121 -11.59 3.72 -11.04
N THR A 122 -12.37 3.69 -9.97
CA THR A 122 -12.35 4.75 -8.94
C THR A 122 -10.96 4.88 -8.31
N ALA A 123 -10.33 3.78 -7.94
CA ALA A 123 -8.99 3.80 -7.36
C ALA A 123 -7.94 4.37 -8.33
N ALA A 124 -8.01 4.02 -9.62
CA ALA A 124 -7.08 4.54 -10.62
C ALA A 124 -7.16 6.07 -10.74
N ASP A 125 -8.37 6.63 -10.67
CA ASP A 125 -8.60 8.07 -10.73
C ASP A 125 -8.16 8.83 -9.47
N MET A 126 -8.07 8.14 -8.31
CA MET A 126 -7.62 8.74 -7.05
C MET A 126 -6.10 8.93 -6.98
N PHE A 127 -5.30 8.12 -7.66
CA PHE A 127 -3.84 8.20 -7.56
C PHE A 127 -3.27 9.50 -8.11
N ASP A 128 -2.35 10.10 -7.33
CA ASP A 128 -1.52 11.18 -7.83
C ASP A 128 -0.57 10.65 -8.93
N SER A 129 -0.57 11.31 -10.08
CA SER A 129 0.32 10.95 -11.19
C SER A 129 1.81 11.03 -10.82
N ALA A 130 2.17 11.87 -9.83
CA ALA A 130 3.53 12.06 -9.34
C ALA A 130 3.94 11.06 -8.25
N ALA A 131 3.03 10.21 -7.76
CA ALA A 131 3.38 9.21 -6.75
C ALA A 131 4.39 8.19 -7.32
N ALA A 132 5.44 7.91 -6.56
CA ALA A 132 6.55 7.05 -6.98
C ALA A 132 6.19 5.55 -6.95
N ASP A 133 5.31 5.16 -6.02
CA ASP A 133 4.76 3.80 -5.93
C ASP A 133 3.24 3.89 -5.75
N LYS A 134 2.51 3.11 -6.53
CA LYS A 134 1.05 3.08 -6.55
C LYS A 134 0.60 1.65 -6.41
N ARG A 135 -0.19 1.38 -5.36
CA ARG A 135 -0.68 0.03 -5.07
C ARG A 135 -2.16 0.03 -4.76
N VAL A 136 -2.84 -0.94 -5.32
CA VAL A 136 -4.18 -1.34 -4.92
C VAL A 136 -4.08 -2.64 -4.15
N VAL A 137 -4.73 -2.71 -3.00
CA VAL A 137 -4.77 -3.92 -2.17
C VAL A 137 -6.22 -4.38 -2.08
N PHE A 138 -6.55 -5.44 -2.79
CA PHE A 138 -7.84 -6.11 -2.62
C PHE A 138 -7.87 -6.93 -1.34
N ILE A 139 -8.97 -6.80 -0.59
CA ILE A 139 -9.31 -7.71 0.51
C ILE A 139 -10.70 -8.26 0.20
N SER A 140 -10.76 -9.49 -0.30
CA SER A 140 -11.95 -10.11 -0.88
C SER A 140 -11.80 -11.63 -0.87
N ASP A 141 -12.92 -12.35 -1.00
CA ASP A 141 -12.92 -13.77 -1.30
C ASP A 141 -12.55 -14.08 -2.78
N GLY A 142 -12.40 -13.03 -3.59
CA GLY A 142 -11.90 -13.09 -4.96
C GLY A 142 -12.92 -13.51 -6.00
N GLU A 143 -14.17 -13.68 -5.62
CA GLU A 143 -15.25 -14.04 -6.54
C GLU A 143 -15.80 -12.80 -7.25
N ILE A 144 -15.99 -12.89 -8.56
CA ILE A 144 -16.78 -11.94 -9.35
C ILE A 144 -18.09 -12.65 -9.68
N SER A 145 -19.20 -12.15 -9.13
CA SER A 145 -20.50 -12.77 -9.38
C SER A 145 -21.62 -11.75 -9.51
N LEU A 146 -22.52 -12.00 -10.44
CA LEU A 146 -23.74 -11.24 -10.69
C LEU A 146 -24.95 -12.18 -10.72
N ARG A 147 -26.11 -11.63 -11.12
CA ARG A 147 -27.38 -12.34 -11.09
C ARG A 147 -27.38 -13.59 -11.97
N ASP A 148 -26.76 -13.50 -13.14
CA ASP A 148 -26.69 -14.61 -14.08
C ASP A 148 -25.27 -14.74 -14.66
N GLN A 149 -25.04 -15.89 -15.31
CA GLN A 149 -23.73 -16.23 -15.85
C GLN A 149 -23.25 -15.26 -16.94
N SER A 150 -24.13 -14.76 -17.79
CA SER A 150 -23.76 -13.84 -18.88
C SER A 150 -23.33 -12.48 -18.34
N GLU A 151 -24.01 -11.99 -17.31
CA GLU A 151 -23.62 -10.76 -16.60
C GLU A 151 -22.28 -10.97 -15.87
N THR A 152 -22.10 -12.11 -15.22
CA THR A 152 -20.84 -12.49 -14.54
C THR A 152 -19.67 -12.54 -15.51
N GLU A 153 -19.80 -13.25 -16.64
CA GLU A 153 -18.75 -13.31 -17.67
C GLU A 153 -18.41 -11.93 -18.24
N THR A 154 -19.40 -11.04 -18.32
CA THR A 154 -19.19 -9.67 -18.76
C THR A 154 -18.42 -8.87 -17.71
N ALA A 155 -18.77 -9.01 -16.44
CA ALA A 155 -18.07 -8.36 -15.32
C ALA A 155 -16.61 -8.84 -15.21
N ILE A 156 -16.35 -10.13 -15.40
CA ILE A 156 -14.97 -10.67 -15.43
C ILE A 156 -14.16 -10.00 -16.55
N ARG A 157 -14.69 -9.93 -17.77
CA ARG A 157 -13.99 -9.26 -18.88
C ARG A 157 -13.76 -7.77 -18.62
N GLN A 158 -14.71 -7.09 -17.98
CA GLN A 158 -14.55 -5.69 -17.60
C GLN A 158 -13.43 -5.53 -16.57
N PHE A 159 -13.37 -6.42 -15.59
CA PHE A 159 -12.30 -6.43 -14.59
C PHE A 159 -10.92 -6.68 -15.24
N GLU A 160 -10.80 -7.70 -16.10
CA GLU A 160 -9.55 -8.01 -16.80
C GLU A 160 -9.07 -6.82 -17.66
N ASN A 161 -9.97 -6.18 -18.41
CA ASN A 161 -9.64 -4.98 -19.19
C ASN A 161 -9.18 -3.81 -18.30
N MET A 162 -9.79 -3.63 -17.15
CA MET A 162 -9.38 -2.59 -16.20
C MET A 162 -8.02 -2.88 -15.59
N VAL A 163 -7.74 -4.14 -15.25
CA VAL A 163 -6.42 -4.58 -14.77
C VAL A 163 -5.33 -4.27 -15.80
N ASP A 164 -5.58 -4.56 -17.09
CA ASP A 164 -4.62 -4.25 -18.15
C ASP A 164 -4.33 -2.74 -18.24
N GLN A 165 -5.36 -1.91 -18.15
CA GLN A 165 -5.20 -0.44 -18.15
C GLN A 165 -4.43 0.08 -16.94
N ILE A 166 -4.67 -0.49 -15.77
CA ILE A 166 -3.96 -0.15 -14.53
C ILE A 166 -2.49 -0.56 -14.60
N ALA A 167 -2.21 -1.73 -15.17
CA ALA A 167 -0.84 -2.20 -15.38
C ALA A 167 -0.03 -1.24 -16.27
N GLU A 168 -0.64 -0.70 -17.33
CA GLU A 168 -0.03 0.31 -18.19
C GLU A 168 0.29 1.62 -17.44
N GLN A 169 -0.44 1.94 -16.37
CA GLN A 169 -0.19 3.09 -15.50
C GLN A 169 0.87 2.81 -14.41
N GLY A 170 1.44 1.60 -14.38
CA GLY A 170 2.43 1.18 -13.38
C GLY A 170 1.85 0.96 -11.99
N ILE A 171 0.54 0.79 -11.85
CA ILE A 171 -0.12 0.50 -10.59
C ILE A 171 -0.06 -1.01 -10.34
N LYS A 172 0.38 -1.42 -9.14
CA LYS A 172 0.42 -2.81 -8.73
C LYS A 172 -0.87 -3.20 -8.01
N ILE A 173 -1.30 -4.43 -8.21
CA ILE A 173 -2.45 -5.00 -7.51
C ILE A 173 -1.95 -6.13 -6.61
N ASP A 174 -2.06 -5.92 -5.31
CA ASP A 174 -1.86 -6.95 -4.30
C ASP A 174 -3.22 -7.49 -3.83
N MET A 175 -3.25 -8.70 -3.32
CA MET A 175 -4.49 -9.33 -2.86
C MET A 175 -4.30 -10.02 -1.52
N PHE A 176 -5.19 -9.73 -0.59
CA PHE A 176 -5.44 -10.53 0.61
C PHE A 176 -6.68 -11.38 0.34
N ALA A 177 -6.43 -12.61 -0.08
CA ALA A 177 -7.49 -13.56 -0.40
C ALA A 177 -8.08 -14.16 0.88
N ILE A 178 -9.35 -13.92 1.11
CA ILE A 178 -10.12 -14.59 2.15
C ILE A 178 -10.59 -15.93 1.59
N PRO A 179 -10.33 -17.06 2.28
CA PRO A 179 -10.72 -18.37 1.78
C PRO A 179 -12.24 -18.48 1.59
N ASN A 180 -12.64 -19.00 0.46
CA ASN A 180 -13.98 -19.46 0.20
C ASN A 180 -13.95 -20.91 -0.29
N ASP A 181 -15.11 -21.55 -0.36
CA ASP A 181 -15.24 -22.95 -0.83
C ASP A 181 -15.04 -23.10 -2.35
N LYS A 182 -14.73 -22.01 -3.07
CA LYS A 182 -14.60 -22.00 -4.52
C LYS A 182 -13.14 -22.13 -4.94
N THR A 183 -12.94 -22.76 -6.08
CA THR A 183 -11.60 -23.04 -6.63
C THR A 183 -11.08 -21.91 -7.52
N GLU A 184 -11.93 -21.02 -7.98
CA GLU A 184 -11.58 -19.90 -8.87
C GLU A 184 -11.58 -18.60 -8.09
N ASN A 185 -10.51 -17.82 -8.31
CA ASN A 185 -10.31 -16.51 -7.75
C ASN A 185 -9.96 -15.57 -8.92
N GLU A 186 -10.98 -14.96 -9.48
CA GLU A 186 -10.87 -14.09 -10.65
C GLU A 186 -10.03 -12.86 -10.35
N VAL A 187 -10.10 -12.33 -9.12
CA VAL A 187 -9.32 -11.14 -8.72
C VAL A 187 -7.81 -11.44 -8.72
N SER A 188 -7.40 -12.73 -8.60
CA SER A 188 -6.00 -13.12 -8.70
C SER A 188 -5.36 -12.83 -10.07
N TYR A 189 -6.17 -12.60 -11.11
CA TYR A 189 -5.68 -12.12 -12.41
C TYR A 189 -4.90 -10.82 -12.26
N GLY A 190 -5.40 -9.89 -11.43
CA GLY A 190 -4.77 -8.60 -11.17
C GLY A 190 -3.34 -8.73 -10.64
N THR A 191 -3.10 -9.60 -9.66
CA THR A 191 -1.76 -9.80 -9.08
C THR A 191 -0.77 -10.34 -10.11
N LYS A 192 -1.21 -11.24 -10.99
CA LYS A 192 -0.36 -11.83 -12.03
C LYS A 192 0.04 -10.82 -13.08
N VAL A 193 -0.90 -10.01 -13.58
CA VAL A 193 -0.65 -9.03 -14.64
C VAL A 193 0.21 -7.88 -14.17
N THR A 194 -0.02 -7.39 -12.96
CA THR A 194 0.69 -6.23 -12.40
C THR A 194 1.96 -6.60 -11.63
N SER A 195 2.31 -7.88 -11.54
CA SER A 195 3.41 -8.39 -10.72
C SER A 195 3.28 -8.02 -9.24
N GLY A 196 2.05 -8.02 -8.75
CA GLY A 196 1.75 -7.87 -7.32
C GLY A 196 1.80 -9.21 -6.58
N GLU A 197 1.50 -9.16 -5.28
CA GLU A 197 1.60 -10.29 -4.37
C GLU A 197 0.21 -10.78 -3.94
N GLN A 198 0.07 -12.08 -3.76
CA GLN A 198 -1.14 -12.66 -3.19
C GLN A 198 -0.84 -13.31 -1.85
N TYR A 199 -1.61 -12.93 -0.85
CA TYR A 199 -1.58 -13.45 0.50
C TYR A 199 -2.92 -14.14 0.79
N THR A 200 -2.89 -15.36 1.30
CA THR A 200 -4.12 -16.07 1.66
C THR A 200 -4.29 -16.06 3.17
N VAL A 201 -5.39 -15.49 3.63
CA VAL A 201 -5.83 -15.58 5.02
C VAL A 201 -6.35 -17.01 5.24
N GLY A 202 -5.79 -17.77 6.15
CA GLY A 202 -6.17 -19.18 6.29
C GLY A 202 -5.77 -19.82 7.61
N GLU A 203 -6.10 -21.10 7.76
CA GLU A 203 -5.99 -21.89 9.00
C GLU A 203 -4.61 -21.83 9.69
N ASN A 204 -3.55 -21.44 8.96
CA ASN A 204 -2.18 -21.44 9.48
C ASN A 204 -1.48 -20.06 9.41
N GLN A 205 -2.17 -19.01 8.94
CA GLN A 205 -1.62 -17.65 8.92
C GLN A 205 -2.63 -16.67 9.49
N THR A 206 -2.24 -16.00 10.55
CA THR A 206 -3.03 -14.91 11.12
C THR A 206 -2.89 -13.65 10.29
N ILE A 207 -3.89 -12.77 10.36
CA ILE A 207 -3.84 -11.44 9.75
C ILE A 207 -2.56 -10.70 10.14
N ALA A 208 -2.14 -10.80 11.41
CA ALA A 208 -0.92 -10.17 11.91
C ALA A 208 0.35 -10.66 11.19
N GLU A 209 0.45 -11.97 10.90
CA GLU A 209 1.60 -12.52 10.17
C GLU A 209 1.61 -12.09 8.71
N ILE A 210 0.44 -12.05 8.07
CA ILE A 210 0.29 -11.55 6.70
C ILE A 210 0.63 -10.06 6.64
N THR A 211 0.11 -9.28 7.57
CA THR A 211 0.41 -7.84 7.69
C THR A 211 1.91 -7.60 7.86
N ALA A 212 2.55 -8.33 8.77
CA ALA A 212 3.99 -8.22 8.97
C ALA A 212 4.76 -8.58 7.68
N LYS A 213 4.39 -9.67 7.03
CA LYS A 213 5.02 -10.09 5.76
C LYS A 213 4.86 -9.01 4.68
N TYR A 214 3.68 -8.45 4.55
CA TYR A 214 3.40 -7.37 3.58
C TYR A 214 4.29 -6.14 3.85
N LEU A 215 4.33 -5.67 5.09
CA LEU A 215 5.10 -4.49 5.49
C LEU A 215 6.62 -4.65 5.32
N PHE A 216 7.15 -5.88 5.46
CA PHE A 216 8.59 -6.12 5.26
C PHE A 216 8.98 -6.30 3.78
N GLN A 217 8.02 -6.38 2.87
CA GLN A 217 8.25 -6.53 1.43
C GLN A 217 7.96 -5.22 0.66
N THR A 218 7.24 -4.31 1.27
CA THR A 218 6.99 -2.95 0.75
C THR A 218 8.03 -1.95 1.23
#